data_32f7ac55a46a09583268a893deeace3b
#
_entry.id   32f7ac55a46a09583268a893deeace3b
#
_cell.length_a   1.000
_cell.length_b   1.000
_cell.length_c   1.000
_cell.angle_alpha   90.00
_cell.angle_beta   90.00
_cell.angle_gamma   90.00
#
_symmetry.space_group_name_H-M   'P 1'
#
loop_
_entity.id
_entity.type
_entity.pdbx_description
1 polymer ?
#
loop_
_entity_poly.entity_id
_entity_poly.type
_entity_poly.pdbx_seq_one_letter_code
_entity_poly.pdbx_strand_id
1 'polypeptide(L)'
;MKHVAHSPPKQRGAALLAAMLTVALVATFAAGALWQQWKSIEVESAERQRTQARWLLTGALDWARVILREDARAGDVNSPADHLAEPWAVPLQEARLSSFLAALPDSTDNAGEDDKLAQQVLLSGQVNDLQGRLNVTNLLLGDRFDDKTLLAFERLFDALGIPPAQLSLFTQGLLAAQRQSSNAPLMPQRVAQLSWLGLSPQALLTLSPHITVLPTRTPVNLNTASVQVLYASVPGLGLADAQRLVQQRERQHWPTIDAFQKALGRPVSLEGTHSVSTRYFEVLGRLRMPQTTLQERSWVQREGQDLKVLWRESGSLQ
;
A
#
# COMPACT_ATOMS: atom_id res chain seq x y z
N MET A 1 -10.40 -100.83 -21.73
CA MET A 1 -10.52 -99.36 -21.88
C MET A 1 -9.55 -98.70 -20.91
N LYS A 2 -8.48 -98.14 -21.44
CA LYS A 2 -7.49 -97.42 -20.65
C LYS A 2 -7.88 -95.93 -20.58
N HIS A 3 -8.18 -95.42 -19.38
CA HIS A 3 -8.37 -94.01 -19.14
C HIS A 3 -6.98 -93.25 -19.18
N VAL A 4 -6.81 -92.41 -20.19
CA VAL A 4 -5.70 -91.48 -20.26
C VAL A 4 -6.05 -90.27 -19.38
N ALA A 5 -5.34 -90.13 -18.28
CA ALA A 5 -5.44 -88.98 -17.42
C ALA A 5 -4.67 -87.80 -18.12
N HIS A 6 -5.44 -86.78 -18.50
CA HIS A 6 -4.89 -85.50 -18.98
C HIS A 6 -4.41 -84.70 -17.79
N SER A 7 -3.09 -84.55 -17.68
CA SER A 7 -2.49 -83.63 -16.73
C SER A 7 -2.74 -82.19 -17.18
N PRO A 8 -3.24 -81.28 -16.30
CA PRO A 8 -3.46 -79.89 -16.68
C PRO A 8 -2.12 -79.18 -16.95
N PRO A 9 -2.06 -78.32 -17.96
CA PRO A 9 -0.85 -77.60 -18.32
C PRO A 9 -0.39 -76.74 -17.14
N LYS A 10 0.90 -76.80 -16.83
CA LYS A 10 1.53 -76.05 -15.74
C LYS A 10 1.48 -74.53 -16.03
N GLN A 11 0.59 -73.78 -15.38
CA GLN A 11 0.47 -72.30 -15.49
C GLN A 11 1.55 -71.56 -14.74
N ARG A 12 2.82 -71.92 -14.89
CA ARG A 12 3.95 -71.25 -14.19
C ARG A 12 4.21 -69.83 -14.69
N GLY A 13 3.90 -69.47 -15.94
CA GLY A 13 4.10 -68.13 -16.51
C GLY A 13 3.08 -67.09 -16.05
N ALA A 14 1.81 -67.49 -15.86
CA ALA A 14 0.74 -66.57 -15.44
C ALA A 14 0.96 -66.05 -14.01
N ALA A 15 1.45 -66.87 -13.10
CA ALA A 15 1.74 -66.47 -11.72
C ALA A 15 2.86 -65.45 -11.64
N LEU A 16 3.92 -65.59 -12.47
CA LEU A 16 5.04 -64.62 -12.52
C LEU A 16 4.54 -63.28 -13.08
N LEU A 17 3.75 -63.26 -14.14
CA LEU A 17 3.22 -62.06 -14.71
C LEU A 17 2.26 -61.34 -13.73
N ALA A 18 1.40 -62.09 -12.99
CA ALA A 18 0.54 -61.54 -11.96
C ALA A 18 1.38 -60.90 -10.80
N ALA A 19 2.46 -61.60 -10.37
CA ALA A 19 3.34 -61.07 -9.33
C ALA A 19 4.06 -59.78 -9.81
N MET A 20 4.56 -59.75 -11.06
CA MET A 20 5.19 -58.56 -11.59
C MET A 20 4.18 -57.40 -11.74
N LEU A 21 2.96 -57.68 -12.17
CA LEU A 21 1.88 -56.67 -12.27
C LEU A 21 1.51 -56.09 -10.90
N THR A 22 1.35 -56.93 -9.87
CA THR A 22 1.09 -56.48 -8.50
C THR A 22 2.21 -55.62 -7.93
N VAL A 23 3.48 -56.02 -8.13
CA VAL A 23 4.63 -55.21 -7.72
C VAL A 23 4.67 -53.87 -8.47
N ALA A 24 4.47 -53.87 -9.76
CA ALA A 24 4.42 -52.62 -10.54
C ALA A 24 3.29 -51.71 -10.08
N LEU A 25 2.09 -52.28 -9.79
CA LEU A 25 0.92 -51.51 -9.30
C LEU A 25 1.20 -50.93 -7.91
N VAL A 26 1.77 -51.70 -6.99
CA VAL A 26 2.15 -51.21 -5.65
C VAL A 26 3.25 -50.09 -5.76
N ALA A 27 4.24 -50.28 -6.64
CA ALA A 27 5.28 -49.29 -6.86
C ALA A 27 4.72 -47.97 -7.42
N THR A 28 3.77 -48.05 -8.37
CA THR A 28 3.12 -46.84 -8.91
C THR A 28 2.25 -46.11 -7.88
N PHE A 29 1.50 -46.83 -7.05
CA PHE A 29 0.76 -46.24 -5.93
C PHE A 29 1.68 -45.61 -4.89
N ALA A 30 2.76 -46.29 -4.51
CA ALA A 30 3.74 -45.76 -3.55
C ALA A 30 4.42 -44.48 -4.10
N ALA A 31 4.81 -44.47 -5.38
CA ALA A 31 5.36 -43.29 -6.03
C ALA A 31 4.36 -42.13 -6.07
N GLY A 32 3.08 -42.41 -6.38
CA GLY A 32 2.00 -41.41 -6.36
C GLY A 32 1.77 -40.83 -4.96
N ALA A 33 1.75 -41.67 -3.93
CA ALA A 33 1.60 -41.22 -2.55
C ALA A 33 2.77 -40.35 -2.08
N LEU A 34 4.02 -40.74 -2.40
CA LEU A 34 5.21 -39.94 -2.09
C LEU A 34 5.20 -38.59 -2.81
N TRP A 35 4.81 -38.56 -4.09
CA TRP A 35 4.66 -37.33 -4.85
C TRP A 35 3.62 -36.39 -4.21
N GLN A 36 2.48 -36.91 -3.81
CA GLN A 36 1.42 -36.14 -3.17
C GLN A 36 1.87 -35.61 -1.80
N GLN A 37 2.56 -36.43 -1.00
CA GLN A 37 3.14 -36.02 0.28
C GLN A 37 4.18 -34.91 0.10
N TRP A 38 5.09 -35.04 -0.86
CA TRP A 38 6.10 -34.02 -1.15
C TRP A 38 5.45 -32.68 -1.54
N LYS A 39 4.46 -32.73 -2.44
CA LYS A 39 3.69 -31.54 -2.84
C LYS A 39 2.97 -30.89 -1.65
N SER A 40 2.37 -31.68 -0.75
CA SER A 40 1.68 -31.12 0.43
C SER A 40 2.67 -30.45 1.40
N ILE A 41 3.86 -31.00 1.60
CA ILE A 41 4.93 -30.38 2.43
C ILE A 41 5.37 -29.05 1.83
N GLU A 42 5.54 -28.97 0.51
CA GLU A 42 5.94 -27.75 -0.17
C GLU A 42 4.87 -26.65 -0.04
N VAL A 43 3.60 -26.99 -0.24
CA VAL A 43 2.47 -26.06 -0.04
C VAL A 43 2.38 -25.60 1.42
N GLU A 44 2.49 -26.53 2.37
CA GLU A 44 2.45 -26.19 3.81
C GLU A 44 3.60 -25.25 4.20
N SER A 45 4.81 -25.52 3.70
CA SER A 45 5.97 -24.67 3.99
C SER A 45 5.78 -23.25 3.42
N ALA A 46 5.23 -23.12 2.21
CA ALA A 46 4.92 -21.83 1.59
C ALA A 46 3.85 -21.06 2.36
N GLU A 47 2.78 -21.74 2.81
CA GLU A 47 1.72 -21.09 3.61
C GLU A 47 2.23 -20.66 5.00
N ARG A 48 3.10 -21.46 5.62
CA ARG A 48 3.75 -21.10 6.88
C ARG A 48 4.62 -19.86 6.72
N GLN A 49 5.43 -19.79 5.66
CA GLN A 49 6.25 -18.61 5.35
C GLN A 49 5.40 -17.36 5.09
N ARG A 50 4.30 -17.48 4.33
CA ARG A 50 3.36 -16.37 4.11
C ARG A 50 2.74 -15.86 5.41
N THR A 51 2.37 -16.79 6.30
CA THR A 51 1.79 -16.44 7.60
C THR A 51 2.79 -15.71 8.47
N GLN A 52 4.02 -16.21 8.56
CA GLN A 52 5.11 -15.53 9.28
C GLN A 52 5.38 -14.13 8.73
N ALA A 53 5.44 -14.00 7.39
CA ALA A 53 5.64 -12.70 6.76
C ALA A 53 4.52 -11.70 7.06
N ARG A 54 3.27 -12.13 7.12
CA ARG A 54 2.14 -11.27 7.52
C ARG A 54 2.27 -10.79 8.96
N TRP A 55 2.70 -11.65 9.87
CA TRP A 55 2.94 -11.25 11.26
C TRP A 55 4.08 -10.23 11.37
N LEU A 56 5.17 -10.41 10.63
CA LEU A 56 6.28 -9.46 10.59
C LEU A 56 5.85 -8.11 10.02
N LEU A 57 5.06 -8.09 8.94
CA LEU A 57 4.51 -6.85 8.38
C LEU A 57 3.52 -6.17 9.33
N THR A 58 2.77 -6.95 10.13
CA THR A 58 1.92 -6.39 11.18
C THR A 58 2.76 -5.71 12.26
N GLY A 59 3.85 -6.34 12.70
CA GLY A 59 4.79 -5.73 13.64
C GLY A 59 5.45 -4.45 13.07
N ALA A 60 5.79 -4.44 11.79
CA ALA A 60 6.31 -3.24 11.13
C ALA A 60 5.28 -2.10 11.07
N LEU A 61 4.00 -2.41 10.84
CA LEU A 61 2.92 -1.42 10.92
C LEU A 61 2.76 -0.88 12.35
N ASP A 62 2.79 -1.75 13.36
CA ASP A 62 2.69 -1.31 14.76
C ASP A 62 3.88 -0.44 15.17
N TRP A 63 5.08 -0.75 14.67
CA TRP A 63 6.25 0.12 14.83
C TRP A 63 6.04 1.50 14.19
N ALA A 64 5.55 1.56 12.96
CA ALA A 64 5.23 2.83 12.31
C ALA A 64 4.20 3.64 13.12
N ARG A 65 3.21 2.96 13.72
CA ARG A 65 2.23 3.61 14.62
C ARG A 65 2.87 4.16 15.90
N VAL A 66 3.89 3.49 16.44
CA VAL A 66 4.65 4.02 17.59
C VAL A 66 5.37 5.30 17.19
N ILE A 67 6.07 5.31 16.04
CA ILE A 67 6.76 6.51 15.54
C ILE A 67 5.78 7.67 15.36
N LEU A 68 4.64 7.45 14.70
CA LEU A 68 3.62 8.48 14.49
C LEU A 68 2.97 8.96 15.79
N ARG A 69 2.91 8.12 16.84
CA ARG A 69 2.42 8.51 18.17
C ARG A 69 3.43 9.35 18.91
N GLU A 70 4.70 8.96 18.86
CA GLU A 70 5.76 9.76 19.52
C GLU A 70 5.93 11.11 18.81
N ASP A 71 5.79 11.17 17.51
CA ASP A 71 5.75 12.38 16.71
C ASP A 71 4.60 13.31 17.19
N ALA A 72 3.40 12.76 17.34
CA ALA A 72 2.25 13.51 17.86
C ALA A 72 2.44 14.02 19.29
N ARG A 73 3.29 13.36 20.09
CA ARG A 73 3.62 13.80 21.48
C ARG A 73 4.73 14.84 21.51
N ALA A 74 5.71 14.69 20.61
CA ALA A 74 6.87 15.58 20.53
C ALA A 74 6.54 16.89 19.84
N GLY A 75 5.48 16.94 19.02
CA GLY A 75 5.03 18.14 18.31
C GLY A 75 4.78 19.29 19.30
N ASP A 76 5.24 20.49 18.91
CA ASP A 76 4.95 21.69 19.69
C ASP A 76 3.43 21.91 19.75
N VAL A 77 2.88 21.95 20.96
CA VAL A 77 1.44 22.15 21.20
C VAL A 77 0.94 23.43 20.51
N ASN A 78 1.82 24.40 20.27
CA ASN A 78 1.51 25.66 19.61
C ASN A 78 1.70 25.64 18.08
N SER A 79 2.38 24.63 17.53
CA SER A 79 2.65 24.54 16.09
C SER A 79 2.87 23.08 15.65
N PRO A 80 1.80 22.27 15.61
CA PRO A 80 1.90 20.87 15.16
C PRO A 80 2.03 20.83 13.63
N ALA A 81 3.24 21.08 13.10
CA ALA A 81 3.50 21.01 11.68
C ALA A 81 4.10 19.65 11.33
N ASP A 82 3.45 18.91 10.43
CA ASP A 82 3.98 17.66 9.87
C ASP A 82 4.77 17.93 8.58
N HIS A 83 6.01 17.45 8.51
CA HIS A 83 6.92 17.74 7.40
C HIS A 83 7.89 16.59 7.07
N LEU A 84 8.52 16.65 5.89
CA LEU A 84 9.36 15.57 5.37
C LEU A 84 10.72 15.37 6.07
N ALA A 85 11.11 16.24 7.00
CA ALA A 85 12.33 16.07 7.80
C ALA A 85 12.05 15.38 9.17
N GLU A 86 10.81 14.98 9.44
CA GLU A 86 10.46 14.26 10.66
C GLU A 86 10.83 12.77 10.58
N PRO A 87 11.03 12.11 11.73
CA PRO A 87 11.45 10.70 11.79
C PRO A 87 10.52 9.75 11.03
N TRP A 88 9.22 10.01 11.03
CA TRP A 88 8.24 9.17 10.31
C TRP A 88 8.40 9.26 8.78
N ALA A 89 8.87 10.40 8.24
CA ALA A 89 9.01 10.60 6.80
C ALA A 89 10.30 9.99 6.24
N VAL A 90 11.26 9.62 7.10
CA VAL A 90 12.52 8.99 6.69
C VAL A 90 12.27 7.53 6.31
N PRO A 91 12.49 7.12 5.04
CA PRO A 91 12.30 5.74 4.63
C PRO A 91 13.22 4.78 5.38
N LEU A 92 12.67 3.69 5.90
CA LEU A 92 13.46 2.58 6.39
C LEU A 92 14.11 1.88 5.19
N GLN A 93 15.43 2.07 5.04
CA GLN A 93 16.22 1.40 4.00
C GLN A 93 16.18 -0.11 4.22
N GLU A 94 16.32 -0.88 3.13
CA GLU A 94 16.32 -2.34 3.22
C GLU A 94 17.42 -2.83 4.16
N ALA A 95 17.04 -3.40 5.28
CA ALA A 95 17.92 -3.91 6.33
C ALA A 95 17.51 -5.33 6.74
N ARG A 96 18.44 -6.10 7.29
CA ARG A 96 18.11 -7.42 7.83
C ARG A 96 17.16 -7.27 9.01
N LEU A 97 16.16 -8.14 9.06
CA LEU A 97 15.20 -8.15 10.16
C LEU A 97 15.89 -8.33 11.51
N SER A 98 16.96 -9.15 11.59
CA SER A 98 17.77 -9.32 12.81
C SER A 98 18.36 -8.00 13.30
N SER A 99 18.85 -7.13 12.39
CA SER A 99 19.38 -5.82 12.75
C SER A 99 18.29 -4.88 13.26
N PHE A 100 17.09 -4.96 12.69
CA PHE A 100 15.94 -4.19 13.14
C PHE A 100 15.49 -4.65 14.54
N LEU A 101 15.38 -5.97 14.77
CA LEU A 101 14.99 -6.52 16.07
C LEU A 101 16.00 -6.21 17.16
N ALA A 102 17.29 -6.26 16.86
CA ALA A 102 18.37 -5.92 17.81
C ALA A 102 18.36 -4.43 18.23
N ALA A 103 17.79 -3.56 17.41
CA ALA A 103 17.64 -2.13 17.73
C ALA A 103 16.42 -1.81 18.61
N LEU A 104 15.56 -2.80 18.90
CA LEU A 104 14.40 -2.61 19.79
C LEU A 104 14.82 -2.66 21.26
N PRO A 105 14.26 -1.79 22.16
CA PRO A 105 14.70 -1.65 23.55
C PRO A 105 14.58 -2.91 24.42
N ASP A 106 13.71 -3.87 24.05
CA ASP A 106 13.41 -5.09 24.81
C ASP A 106 13.89 -6.38 24.14
N SER A 107 14.89 -6.31 23.24
CA SER A 107 15.43 -7.51 22.59
C SER A 107 16.23 -8.35 23.58
N THR A 108 15.59 -9.39 24.15
CA THR A 108 16.31 -10.43 24.89
C THR A 108 17.01 -11.35 23.91
N ASP A 109 18.32 -11.61 24.14
CA ASP A 109 19.19 -12.52 23.38
C ASP A 109 18.73 -14.00 23.48
N ASN A 110 17.59 -14.32 22.89
CA ASN A 110 17.18 -15.71 22.69
C ASN A 110 17.53 -16.14 21.24
N ALA A 111 18.80 -16.47 21.03
CA ALA A 111 19.31 -17.07 19.80
C ALA A 111 18.69 -18.46 19.60
N GLY A 112 17.59 -18.53 18.84
CA GLY A 112 16.91 -19.76 18.43
C GLY A 112 16.93 -19.98 16.91
N GLU A 113 16.19 -20.98 16.42
CA GLU A 113 16.01 -21.22 14.98
C GLU A 113 15.37 -20.02 14.24
N ASP A 114 14.63 -19.18 14.95
CA ASP A 114 14.06 -17.94 14.46
C ASP A 114 15.13 -16.91 14.04
N ASP A 115 16.33 -16.99 14.60
CA ASP A 115 17.44 -16.08 14.29
C ASP A 115 17.99 -16.31 12.86
N LYS A 116 17.96 -17.56 12.37
CA LYS A 116 18.37 -17.88 10.99
C LYS A 116 17.42 -17.29 9.96
N LEU A 117 16.12 -17.29 10.25
CA LEU A 117 15.12 -16.66 9.39
C LEU A 117 15.30 -15.14 9.42
N ALA A 118 15.47 -14.55 10.60
CA ALA A 118 15.66 -13.11 10.77
C ALA A 118 16.91 -12.58 10.04
N GLN A 119 17.94 -13.39 9.88
CA GLN A 119 19.16 -13.05 9.12
C GLN A 119 18.94 -13.08 7.59
N GLN A 120 18.00 -13.88 7.10
CA GLN A 120 17.72 -14.03 5.66
C GLN A 120 16.60 -13.10 5.17
N VAL A 121 15.84 -12.54 6.08
CA VAL A 121 14.70 -11.67 5.77
C VAL A 121 15.15 -10.22 5.77
N LEU A 122 14.80 -9.50 4.71
CA LEU A 122 15.04 -8.06 4.59
C LEU A 122 13.73 -7.31 4.72
N LEU A 123 13.73 -6.31 5.59
CA LEU A 123 12.61 -5.41 5.83
C LEU A 123 12.95 -4.01 5.31
N SER A 124 12.01 -3.40 4.62
CA SER A 124 12.02 -1.98 4.26
C SER A 124 10.64 -1.39 4.46
N GLY A 125 10.56 -0.08 4.62
CA GLY A 125 9.28 0.59 4.85
C GLY A 125 9.33 2.07 4.58
N GLN A 126 8.16 2.65 4.39
CA GLN A 126 7.99 4.08 4.18
C GLN A 126 6.63 4.52 4.72
N VAL A 127 6.60 5.69 5.34
CA VAL A 127 5.37 6.38 5.70
C VAL A 127 5.22 7.61 4.81
N ASN A 128 4.06 7.75 4.17
CA ASN A 128 3.74 8.87 3.30
C ASN A 128 2.54 9.64 3.86
N ASP A 129 2.60 10.96 3.79
CA ASP A 129 1.45 11.80 4.07
C ASP A 129 0.44 11.74 2.91
N LEU A 130 -0.79 11.30 3.20
CA LEU A 130 -1.87 11.27 2.22
C LEU A 130 -2.49 12.65 1.99
N GLN A 131 -2.35 13.58 2.92
CA GLN A 131 -2.83 14.96 2.77
C GLN A 131 -1.85 15.85 1.97
N GLY A 132 -0.66 15.38 1.64
CA GLY A 132 0.20 15.99 0.63
C GLY A 132 -0.32 15.85 -0.80
N ARG A 133 -1.51 15.24 -0.99
CA ARG A 133 -2.17 14.97 -2.28
C ARG A 133 -3.55 15.63 -2.33
N LEU A 134 -4.08 15.89 -3.53
CA LEU A 134 -5.45 16.37 -3.68
C LEU A 134 -6.44 15.25 -3.31
N ASN A 135 -7.31 15.51 -2.38
CA ASN A 135 -8.33 14.55 -1.97
C ASN A 135 -9.55 14.64 -2.89
N VAL A 136 -9.86 13.55 -3.59
CA VAL A 136 -11.02 13.43 -4.48
C VAL A 136 -12.33 13.71 -3.75
N THR A 137 -12.44 13.33 -2.47
CA THR A 137 -13.62 13.59 -1.65
C THR A 137 -13.92 15.10 -1.50
N ASN A 138 -12.88 15.94 -1.62
CA ASN A 138 -13.07 17.40 -1.58
C ASN A 138 -13.81 17.98 -2.79
N LEU A 139 -13.85 17.26 -3.93
CA LEU A 139 -14.59 17.68 -5.11
C LEU A 139 -16.08 17.84 -4.84
N LEU A 140 -16.63 17.07 -3.90
CA LEU A 140 -18.05 17.05 -3.62
C LEU A 140 -18.42 17.91 -2.41
N LEU A 141 -19.44 18.74 -2.59
CA LEU A 141 -20.09 19.51 -1.53
C LEU A 141 -21.60 19.23 -1.60
N GLY A 142 -22.03 18.13 -0.95
CA GLY A 142 -23.38 17.59 -1.16
C GLY A 142 -23.55 17.12 -2.61
N ASP A 143 -24.59 17.60 -3.28
CA ASP A 143 -24.94 17.23 -4.67
C ASP A 143 -24.29 18.11 -5.74
N ARG A 144 -23.34 18.94 -5.39
CA ARG A 144 -22.61 19.84 -6.30
C ARG A 144 -21.11 19.74 -6.12
N PHE A 145 -20.37 20.28 -7.07
CA PHE A 145 -18.92 20.41 -6.94
C PHE A 145 -18.52 21.62 -6.07
N ASP A 146 -17.41 21.50 -5.41
CA ASP A 146 -16.68 22.60 -4.78
C ASP A 146 -15.82 23.28 -5.85
N ASP A 147 -16.17 24.52 -6.21
CA ASP A 147 -15.53 25.23 -7.33
C ASP A 147 -14.02 25.39 -7.15
N LYS A 148 -13.55 25.63 -5.90
CA LYS A 148 -12.11 25.78 -5.61
C LYS A 148 -11.38 24.47 -5.84
N THR A 149 -11.94 23.36 -5.39
CA THR A 149 -11.34 22.04 -5.57
C THR A 149 -11.40 21.61 -7.04
N LEU A 150 -12.51 21.90 -7.74
CA LEU A 150 -12.62 21.60 -9.17
C LEU A 150 -11.53 22.33 -9.97
N LEU A 151 -11.33 23.63 -9.72
CA LEU A 151 -10.27 24.41 -10.35
C LEU A 151 -8.88 23.83 -10.05
N ALA A 152 -8.66 23.33 -8.81
CA ALA A 152 -7.39 22.67 -8.48
C ALA A 152 -7.18 21.38 -9.29
N PHE A 153 -8.23 20.59 -9.50
CA PHE A 153 -8.15 19.40 -10.36
C PHE A 153 -7.94 19.77 -11.83
N GLU A 154 -8.61 20.80 -12.36
CA GLU A 154 -8.37 21.31 -13.71
C GLU A 154 -6.91 21.68 -13.93
N ARG A 155 -6.33 22.45 -13.01
CA ARG A 155 -4.91 22.83 -13.05
C ARG A 155 -3.96 21.63 -12.91
N LEU A 156 -4.32 20.62 -12.10
CA LEU A 156 -3.54 19.42 -11.98
C LEU A 156 -3.54 18.61 -13.29
N PHE A 157 -4.71 18.44 -13.92
CA PHE A 157 -4.83 17.73 -15.18
C PHE A 157 -4.04 18.42 -16.29
N ASP A 158 -4.12 19.75 -16.37
CA ASP A 158 -3.34 20.56 -17.31
C ASP A 158 -1.82 20.41 -17.07
N ALA A 159 -1.36 20.54 -15.82
CA ALA A 159 0.05 20.37 -15.46
C ALA A 159 0.62 18.99 -15.76
N LEU A 160 -0.23 17.96 -15.75
CA LEU A 160 0.13 16.58 -16.05
C LEU A 160 -0.10 16.18 -17.52
N GLY A 161 -0.60 17.11 -18.36
CA GLY A 161 -0.91 16.86 -19.77
C GLY A 161 -2.06 15.87 -20.00
N ILE A 162 -3.00 15.77 -19.03
CA ILE A 162 -4.15 14.88 -19.14
C ILE A 162 -5.28 15.64 -19.83
N PRO A 163 -5.90 15.07 -20.90
CA PRO A 163 -6.94 15.75 -21.65
C PRO A 163 -8.14 16.17 -20.79
N PRO A 164 -8.70 17.37 -20.95
CA PRO A 164 -9.87 17.87 -20.20
C PRO A 164 -11.09 16.94 -20.27
N ALA A 165 -11.24 16.20 -21.36
CA ALA A 165 -12.30 15.20 -21.51
C ALA A 165 -12.26 14.11 -20.43
N GLN A 166 -11.06 13.73 -19.96
CA GLN A 166 -10.89 12.76 -18.87
C GLN A 166 -11.41 13.33 -17.54
N LEU A 167 -11.17 14.62 -17.26
CA LEU A 167 -11.73 15.29 -16.08
C LEU A 167 -13.24 15.36 -16.13
N SER A 168 -13.81 15.69 -17.30
CA SER A 168 -15.26 15.75 -17.48
C SER A 168 -15.93 14.40 -17.25
N LEU A 169 -15.37 13.31 -17.79
CA LEU A 169 -15.87 11.95 -17.55
C LEU A 169 -15.78 11.57 -16.08
N PHE A 170 -14.65 11.82 -15.47
CA PHE A 170 -14.40 11.54 -14.05
C PHE A 170 -15.37 12.27 -13.13
N THR A 171 -15.56 13.57 -13.31
CA THR A 171 -16.44 14.37 -12.47
C THR A 171 -17.92 14.00 -12.67
N GLN A 172 -18.35 13.74 -13.90
CA GLN A 172 -19.72 13.24 -14.18
C GLN A 172 -19.95 11.88 -13.48
N GLY A 173 -19.01 10.96 -13.61
CA GLY A 173 -19.06 9.65 -12.93
C GLY A 173 -19.12 9.78 -11.41
N LEU A 174 -18.32 10.69 -10.83
CA LEU A 174 -18.29 10.94 -9.39
C LEU A 174 -19.62 11.50 -8.87
N LEU A 175 -20.22 12.45 -9.60
CA LEU A 175 -21.51 13.02 -9.24
C LEU A 175 -22.64 12.00 -9.39
N ALA A 176 -22.60 11.15 -10.42
CA ALA A 176 -23.55 10.05 -10.60
C ALA A 176 -23.45 9.04 -9.45
N ALA A 177 -22.24 8.67 -9.04
CA ALA A 177 -21.98 7.81 -7.89
C ALA A 177 -22.54 8.40 -6.59
N GLN A 178 -22.34 9.69 -6.37
CA GLN A 178 -22.84 10.40 -5.19
C GLN A 178 -24.37 10.40 -5.12
N ARG A 179 -25.04 10.62 -6.27
CA ARG A 179 -26.51 10.66 -6.36
C ARG A 179 -27.16 9.29 -6.35
N GLN A 180 -26.38 8.21 -6.37
CA GLN A 180 -26.87 6.82 -6.38
C GLN A 180 -27.92 6.55 -7.48
N SER A 181 -27.73 7.12 -8.66
CA SER A 181 -28.64 6.91 -9.81
C SER A 181 -28.70 5.43 -10.19
N SER A 182 -29.78 4.94 -10.80
CA SER A 182 -30.06 3.53 -11.10
C SER A 182 -28.99 2.95 -12.02
N ASN A 183 -28.01 3.25 -12.49
CA ASN A 183 -26.87 2.66 -13.22
C ASN A 183 -25.56 3.39 -12.89
N ALA A 184 -25.52 4.11 -11.75
CA ALA A 184 -24.32 4.82 -11.34
C ALA A 184 -23.23 3.86 -10.90
N PRO A 185 -21.95 4.17 -11.13
CA PRO A 185 -20.85 3.45 -10.54
C PRO A 185 -20.90 3.57 -9.01
N LEU A 186 -20.25 2.62 -8.33
CA LEU A 186 -20.08 2.73 -6.88
C LEU A 186 -19.16 3.90 -6.53
N MET A 187 -19.39 4.50 -5.35
CA MET A 187 -18.52 5.55 -4.83
C MET A 187 -17.12 4.98 -4.56
N PRO A 188 -16.08 5.52 -5.18
CA PRO A 188 -14.72 5.01 -5.00
C PRO A 188 -14.20 5.28 -3.59
N GLN A 189 -13.53 4.30 -3.03
CA GLN A 189 -12.84 4.39 -1.74
C GLN A 189 -11.32 4.42 -1.90
N ARG A 190 -10.82 4.19 -3.12
CA ARG A 190 -9.38 4.11 -3.45
C ARG A 190 -9.12 4.71 -4.82
N VAL A 191 -7.89 5.20 -5.01
CA VAL A 191 -7.47 5.78 -6.29
C VAL A 191 -7.62 4.78 -7.45
N ALA A 192 -7.31 3.51 -7.26
CA ALA A 192 -7.47 2.49 -8.30
C ALA A 192 -8.92 2.33 -8.82
N GLN A 193 -9.91 2.59 -7.96
CA GLN A 193 -11.34 2.51 -8.30
C GLN A 193 -11.85 3.70 -9.12
N LEU A 194 -11.05 4.75 -9.28
CA LEU A 194 -11.41 5.88 -10.13
C LEU A 194 -11.53 5.50 -11.62
N SER A 195 -10.98 4.34 -12.01
CA SER A 195 -11.25 3.74 -13.32
C SER A 195 -12.74 3.49 -13.56
N TRP A 196 -13.54 3.21 -12.52
CA TRP A 196 -14.99 3.04 -12.62
C TRP A 196 -15.72 4.33 -13.02
N LEU A 197 -15.07 5.48 -12.79
CA LEU A 197 -15.61 6.82 -13.11
C LEU A 197 -15.16 7.31 -14.50
N GLY A 198 -14.58 6.43 -15.33
CA GLY A 198 -14.21 6.76 -16.71
C GLY A 198 -12.77 7.26 -16.89
N LEU A 199 -11.92 7.27 -15.85
CA LEU A 199 -10.50 7.56 -16.02
C LEU A 199 -9.80 6.40 -16.77
N SER A 200 -9.03 6.75 -17.78
CA SER A 200 -8.19 5.78 -18.47
C SER A 200 -7.06 5.25 -17.57
N PRO A 201 -6.56 4.02 -17.79
CA PRO A 201 -5.44 3.49 -17.01
C PRO A 201 -4.21 4.39 -17.03
N GLN A 202 -3.92 5.02 -18.18
CA GLN A 202 -2.80 5.94 -18.33
C GLN A 202 -3.00 7.21 -17.49
N ALA A 203 -4.17 7.83 -17.56
CA ALA A 203 -4.49 9.00 -16.74
C ALA A 203 -4.41 8.67 -15.24
N LEU A 204 -4.90 7.48 -14.85
CA LEU A 204 -4.87 7.03 -13.47
C LEU A 204 -3.44 6.83 -12.95
N LEU A 205 -2.56 6.21 -13.75
CA LEU A 205 -1.14 6.06 -13.40
C LEU A 205 -0.46 7.42 -13.19
N THR A 206 -0.72 8.39 -14.09
CA THR A 206 -0.15 9.75 -14.02
C THR A 206 -0.68 10.53 -12.80
N LEU A 207 -1.97 10.37 -12.46
CA LEU A 207 -2.62 11.07 -11.34
C LEU A 207 -2.29 10.47 -9.98
N SER A 208 -2.09 9.14 -9.90
CA SER A 208 -1.97 8.41 -8.63
C SER A 208 -0.97 9.00 -7.61
N PRO A 209 0.18 9.56 -8.00
CA PRO A 209 1.10 10.18 -7.05
C PRO A 209 0.56 11.48 -6.43
N HIS A 210 -0.42 12.13 -7.07
CA HIS A 210 -0.85 13.49 -6.76
C HIS A 210 -2.25 13.57 -6.14
N ILE A 211 -2.99 12.46 -6.13
CA ILE A 211 -4.36 12.40 -5.62
C ILE A 211 -4.52 11.31 -4.56
N THR A 212 -5.56 11.45 -3.75
CA THR A 212 -5.97 10.46 -2.75
C THR A 212 -7.50 10.41 -2.66
N VAL A 213 -8.04 9.34 -2.06
CA VAL A 213 -9.48 9.23 -1.75
C VAL A 213 -9.59 8.96 -0.26
N LEU A 214 -9.81 10.01 0.54
CA LEU A 214 -9.95 9.89 1.99
C LEU A 214 -11.43 9.87 2.40
N PRO A 215 -11.76 9.29 3.57
CA PRO A 215 -13.17 9.15 3.99
C PRO A 215 -13.87 10.47 4.28
N THR A 216 -13.12 11.53 4.54
CA THR A 216 -13.62 12.87 4.85
C THR A 216 -12.90 13.93 4.02
N ARG A 217 -13.47 15.12 3.92
CA ARG A 217 -12.80 16.29 3.35
C ARG A 217 -11.57 16.65 4.22
N THR A 218 -10.46 16.94 3.56
CA THR A 218 -9.18 17.25 4.23
C THR A 218 -8.48 18.39 3.54
N PRO A 219 -7.79 19.27 4.29
CA PRO A 219 -6.91 20.28 3.71
C PRO A 219 -5.65 19.62 3.13
N VAL A 220 -5.00 20.28 2.17
CA VAL A 220 -3.69 19.87 1.62
C VAL A 220 -2.59 20.32 2.57
N ASN A 221 -1.69 19.40 2.94
CA ASN A 221 -0.52 19.76 3.73
C ASN A 221 0.55 20.40 2.84
N LEU A 222 0.83 21.68 3.09
CA LEU A 222 1.80 22.48 2.34
C LEU A 222 3.24 21.95 2.47
N ASN A 223 3.57 21.34 3.63
CA ASN A 223 4.91 20.85 3.91
C ASN A 223 5.25 19.52 3.22
N THR A 224 4.26 18.79 2.71
CA THR A 224 4.46 17.47 2.09
C THR A 224 3.98 17.41 0.63
N ALA A 225 3.15 18.36 0.21
CA ALA A 225 2.59 18.42 -1.14
C ALA A 225 3.67 18.51 -2.22
N SER A 226 3.52 17.79 -3.33
CA SER A 226 4.43 17.88 -4.47
C SER A 226 4.35 19.24 -5.18
N VAL A 227 5.30 19.55 -6.04
CA VAL A 227 5.29 20.77 -6.87
C VAL A 227 3.97 20.89 -7.64
N GLN A 228 3.50 19.77 -8.25
CA GLN A 228 2.28 19.74 -9.04
C GLN A 228 1.04 19.99 -8.16
N VAL A 229 1.01 19.42 -6.95
CA VAL A 229 -0.10 19.62 -6.01
C VAL A 229 -0.13 21.06 -5.49
N LEU A 230 1.01 21.64 -5.14
CA LEU A 230 1.09 23.06 -4.74
C LEU A 230 0.65 23.99 -5.89
N TYR A 231 1.19 23.77 -7.09
CA TYR A 231 0.78 24.51 -8.29
C TYR A 231 -0.71 24.45 -8.51
N ALA A 232 -1.30 23.27 -8.39
CA ALA A 232 -2.72 23.04 -8.64
C ALA A 232 -3.61 23.67 -7.56
N SER A 233 -3.29 23.47 -6.28
CA SER A 233 -4.14 23.81 -5.16
C SER A 233 -4.04 25.28 -4.70
N VAL A 234 -2.84 25.88 -4.78
CA VAL A 234 -2.64 27.24 -4.32
C VAL A 234 -3.08 28.25 -5.39
N PRO A 235 -4.08 29.11 -5.12
CA PRO A 235 -4.61 30.05 -6.12
C PRO A 235 -3.55 30.99 -6.69
N GLY A 236 -3.47 31.04 -8.04
CA GLY A 236 -2.55 31.92 -8.76
C GLY A 236 -1.07 31.60 -8.59
N LEU A 237 -0.71 30.42 -8.06
CA LEU A 237 0.70 29.99 -7.98
C LEU A 237 1.17 29.53 -9.37
N GLY A 238 2.32 30.04 -9.82
CA GLY A 238 3.01 29.55 -11.01
C GLY A 238 3.83 28.29 -10.72
N LEU A 239 4.14 27.48 -11.75
CA LEU A 239 4.92 26.27 -11.58
C LEU A 239 6.34 26.53 -11.07
N ALA A 240 6.99 27.62 -11.56
CA ALA A 240 8.31 28.03 -11.11
C ALA A 240 8.31 28.44 -9.62
N ASP A 241 7.27 29.15 -9.18
CA ASP A 241 7.12 29.50 -7.77
C ASP A 241 6.86 28.27 -6.90
N ALA A 242 6.06 27.32 -7.37
CA ALA A 242 5.85 26.07 -6.68
C ALA A 242 7.16 25.29 -6.50
N GLN A 243 8.01 25.22 -7.53
CA GLN A 243 9.35 24.62 -7.46
C GLN A 243 10.24 25.34 -6.43
N ARG A 244 10.28 26.68 -6.47
CA ARG A 244 11.04 27.49 -5.52
C ARG A 244 10.58 27.25 -4.07
N LEU A 245 9.28 27.20 -3.83
CA LEU A 245 8.71 26.93 -2.51
C LEU A 245 9.08 25.53 -2.00
N VAL A 246 9.01 24.50 -2.86
CA VAL A 246 9.43 23.13 -2.47
C VAL A 246 10.91 23.13 -2.08
N GLN A 247 11.81 23.74 -2.84
CA GLN A 247 13.23 23.85 -2.50
C GLN A 247 13.47 24.64 -1.19
N GLN A 248 12.66 25.66 -0.93
CA GLN A 248 12.75 26.44 0.30
C GLN A 248 12.35 25.60 1.53
N ARG A 249 11.26 24.84 1.45
CA ARG A 249 10.81 24.01 2.57
C ARG A 249 11.73 22.82 2.88
N GLU A 250 12.51 22.33 1.90
CA GLU A 250 13.54 21.32 2.15
C GLU A 250 14.64 21.82 3.11
N ARG A 251 14.87 23.14 3.14
CA ARG A 251 15.79 23.77 4.09
C ARG A 251 15.12 24.11 5.41
N GLN A 252 13.88 24.56 5.35
CA GLN A 252 13.10 24.96 6.51
C GLN A 252 11.61 24.80 6.21
N HIS A 253 10.94 23.90 6.93
CA HIS A 253 9.49 23.70 6.83
C HIS A 253 8.72 24.94 7.31
N TRP A 254 7.46 25.06 6.94
CA TRP A 254 6.58 26.13 7.40
C TRP A 254 5.83 25.70 8.67
N PRO A 255 6.09 26.36 9.82
CA PRO A 255 5.38 26.04 11.06
C PRO A 255 3.91 26.45 11.03
N THR A 256 3.54 27.43 10.19
CA THR A 256 2.17 27.95 10.06
C THR A 256 1.83 28.29 8.62
N ILE A 257 0.55 28.45 8.31
CA ILE A 257 0.07 28.94 7.00
C ILE A 257 0.61 30.36 6.74
N ASP A 258 0.71 31.22 7.76
CA ASP A 258 1.27 32.56 7.64
C ASP A 258 2.74 32.55 7.24
N ALA A 259 3.52 31.60 7.75
CA ALA A 259 4.92 31.44 7.33
C ALA A 259 5.00 31.06 5.85
N PHE A 260 4.13 30.19 5.36
CA PHE A 260 4.02 29.88 3.93
C PHE A 260 3.61 31.13 3.10
N GLN A 261 2.63 31.91 3.55
CA GLN A 261 2.20 33.11 2.83
C GLN A 261 3.32 34.16 2.76
N LYS A 262 4.11 34.31 3.82
CA LYS A 262 5.32 35.16 3.81
C LYS A 262 6.35 34.67 2.78
N ALA A 263 6.59 33.37 2.72
CA ALA A 263 7.48 32.75 1.73
C ALA A 263 6.96 32.93 0.29
N LEU A 264 5.64 32.89 0.11
CA LEU A 264 4.96 33.16 -1.17
C LEU A 264 5.08 34.64 -1.60
N GLY A 265 5.23 35.56 -0.64
CA GLY A 265 5.36 37.01 -0.89
C GLY A 265 4.05 37.73 -1.17
N ARG A 266 2.90 37.07 -0.97
CA ARG A 266 1.57 37.65 -1.16
C ARG A 266 0.51 36.94 -0.32
N PRO A 267 -0.53 37.63 0.13
CA PRO A 267 -1.67 36.99 0.80
C PRO A 267 -2.48 36.15 -0.19
N VAL A 268 -2.88 34.95 0.24
CA VAL A 268 -3.74 34.02 -0.51
C VAL A 268 -4.73 33.39 0.45
N SER A 269 -5.98 33.25 0.04
CA SER A 269 -7.00 32.56 0.86
C SER A 269 -6.74 31.04 0.84
N LEU A 270 -6.18 30.52 1.92
CA LEU A 270 -5.83 29.08 2.10
C LEU A 270 -6.69 28.43 3.19
N GLU A 271 -7.47 29.21 3.91
CA GLU A 271 -8.28 28.72 5.03
C GLU A 271 -9.26 27.62 4.59
N GLY A 272 -9.32 26.55 5.38
CA GLY A 272 -10.17 25.38 5.12
C GLY A 272 -9.71 24.48 3.96
N THR A 273 -8.79 24.95 3.10
CA THR A 273 -8.29 24.18 1.95
C THR A 273 -6.86 23.69 2.11
N HIS A 274 -6.06 24.35 2.95
CA HIS A 274 -4.66 23.99 3.20
C HIS A 274 -4.36 23.93 4.70
N SER A 275 -3.32 23.17 5.04
CA SER A 275 -2.81 22.98 6.39
C SER A 275 -1.28 22.88 6.35
N VAL A 276 -0.66 22.92 7.50
CA VAL A 276 0.73 22.52 7.72
C VAL A 276 0.86 21.20 8.47
N SER A 277 -0.29 20.57 8.80
CA SER A 277 -0.35 19.31 9.53
C SER A 277 -1.22 18.30 8.79
N THR A 278 -1.04 17.01 9.12
CA THR A 278 -1.79 15.89 8.55
C THR A 278 -2.36 14.96 9.61
N ARG A 279 -3.43 14.24 9.24
CA ARG A 279 -4.02 13.17 10.05
C ARG A 279 -4.05 11.83 9.34
N TYR A 280 -3.72 11.78 8.03
CA TYR A 280 -3.84 10.56 7.23
C TYR A 280 -2.50 10.18 6.64
N PHE A 281 -2.06 8.96 6.97
CA PHE A 281 -0.78 8.43 6.54
C PHE A 281 -0.97 7.11 5.78
N GLU A 282 -0.14 6.87 4.78
CA GLU A 282 0.05 5.59 4.13
C GLU A 282 1.31 4.95 4.68
N VAL A 283 1.21 3.77 5.26
CA VAL A 283 2.35 2.97 5.69
C VAL A 283 2.57 1.87 4.67
N LEU A 284 3.75 1.85 4.07
CA LEU A 284 4.21 0.81 3.15
C LEU A 284 5.25 -0.02 3.86
N GLY A 285 5.00 -1.32 3.99
CA GLY A 285 5.97 -2.32 4.48
C GLY A 285 6.30 -3.30 3.37
N ARG A 286 7.57 -3.60 3.19
CA ARG A 286 8.06 -4.60 2.24
C ARG A 286 8.97 -5.57 2.92
N LEU A 287 8.66 -6.85 2.80
CA LEU A 287 9.42 -7.95 3.35
C LEU A 287 9.94 -8.82 2.20
N ARG A 288 11.25 -8.93 2.06
CA ARG A 288 11.90 -9.79 1.09
C ARG A 288 12.48 -11.02 1.77
N MET A 289 11.99 -12.17 1.35
CA MET A 289 12.45 -13.49 1.76
C MET A 289 13.13 -14.19 0.58
N PRO A 290 13.88 -15.29 0.79
CA PRO A 290 14.63 -15.95 -0.29
C PRO A 290 13.79 -16.38 -1.51
N GLN A 291 12.51 -16.71 -1.30
CA GLN A 291 11.63 -17.23 -2.35
C GLN A 291 10.44 -16.34 -2.69
N THR A 292 10.19 -15.27 -1.91
CA THR A 292 9.03 -14.42 -2.11
C THR A 292 9.26 -13.02 -1.56
N THR A 293 8.59 -12.04 -2.16
CA THR A 293 8.52 -10.68 -1.66
C THR A 293 7.07 -10.35 -1.35
N LEU A 294 6.81 -9.93 -0.12
CA LEU A 294 5.50 -9.48 0.32
C LEU A 294 5.53 -7.98 0.57
N GLN A 295 4.48 -7.30 0.14
CA GLN A 295 4.29 -5.88 0.42
C GLN A 295 2.93 -5.70 1.09
N GLU A 296 2.89 -4.84 2.09
CA GLU A 296 1.66 -4.41 2.73
C GLU A 296 1.56 -2.89 2.64
N ARG A 297 0.38 -2.43 2.28
CA ARG A 297 -0.02 -1.03 2.28
C ARG A 297 -1.14 -0.86 3.30
N SER A 298 -0.97 0.06 4.22
CA SER A 298 -1.96 0.35 5.26
C SER A 298 -2.23 1.84 5.31
N TRP A 299 -3.50 2.23 5.49
CA TRP A 299 -3.87 3.62 5.75
C TRP A 299 -4.18 3.79 7.22
N VAL A 300 -3.57 4.81 7.80
CA VAL A 300 -3.66 5.11 9.23
C VAL A 300 -4.19 6.52 9.38
N GLN A 301 -5.18 6.68 10.26
CA GLN A 301 -5.70 7.97 10.69
C GLN A 301 -5.20 8.27 12.10
N ARG A 302 -4.65 9.47 12.29
CA ARG A 302 -4.22 10.00 13.58
C ARG A 302 -5.32 10.90 14.16
N GLU A 303 -5.78 10.58 15.36
CA GLU A 303 -6.75 11.36 16.15
C GLU A 303 -6.13 11.67 17.50
N GLY A 304 -5.48 12.83 17.64
CA GLY A 304 -4.63 13.12 18.79
C GLY A 304 -3.46 12.13 18.88
N GLN A 305 -3.39 11.36 19.97
CA GLN A 305 -2.38 10.30 20.13
C GLN A 305 -2.85 8.91 19.68
N ASP A 306 -4.12 8.77 19.31
CA ASP A 306 -4.66 7.51 18.83
C ASP A 306 -4.43 7.35 17.32
N LEU A 307 -4.07 6.13 16.93
CA LEU A 307 -3.81 5.75 15.54
C LEU A 307 -4.72 4.59 15.15
N LYS A 308 -5.67 4.88 14.27
CA LYS A 308 -6.64 3.94 13.76
C LYS A 308 -6.23 3.46 12.37
N VAL A 309 -6.14 2.15 12.18
CA VAL A 309 -5.96 1.57 10.85
C VAL A 309 -7.31 1.57 10.15
N LEU A 310 -7.40 2.28 9.02
CA LEU A 310 -8.61 2.38 8.22
C LEU A 310 -8.73 1.23 7.22
N TRP A 311 -7.59 0.82 6.68
CA TRP A 311 -7.53 -0.15 5.61
C TRP A 311 -6.15 -0.80 5.50
N ARG A 312 -6.11 -2.06 5.06
CA ARG A 312 -4.88 -2.82 4.80
C ARG A 312 -5.02 -3.64 3.52
N GLU A 313 -3.98 -3.69 2.74
CA GLU A 313 -3.86 -4.54 1.56
C GLU A 313 -2.48 -5.18 1.54
N SER A 314 -2.47 -6.51 1.42
CA SER A 314 -1.24 -7.28 1.28
C SER A 314 -1.20 -7.88 -0.13
N GLY A 315 -0.05 -7.77 -0.80
CA GLY A 315 0.20 -8.35 -2.11
C GLY A 315 1.57 -9.01 -2.17
N SER A 316 1.71 -10.04 -3.01
CA SER A 316 3.01 -10.56 -3.40
C SER A 316 3.49 -9.79 -4.63
N LEU A 317 4.70 -9.25 -4.59
CA LEU A 317 5.41 -8.79 -5.78
C LEU A 317 6.12 -10.01 -6.37
N GLN A 318 5.73 -10.38 -7.61
CA GLN A 318 6.44 -11.39 -8.40
C GLN A 318 7.68 -10.80 -9.04
#